data_c75f1992272c0ee6d6cb1b9c7552a1da
#
_entry.id   c75f1992272c0ee6d6cb1b9c7552a1da
#
_cell.length_a   1.000
_cell.length_b   1.000
_cell.length_c   1.000
_cell.angle_alpha   90.00
_cell.angle_beta   90.00
_cell.angle_gamma   90.00
#
_symmetry.space_group_name_H-M   'P 1'
#
loop_
_entity.id
_entity.type
_entity.pdbx_description
1 polymer ?
#
loop_
_entity_poly.entity_id
_entity_poly.type
_entity_poly.pdbx_seq_one_letter_code
_entity_poly.pdbx_strand_id
1 'polypeptide(L)'
;DTDEKYKGADSRMLLREVVKKVAEKGYSVGNADVTIVAQRPKMLPYIEQMRKNVADDLNVGIDDVNIKATTTEKLGFEGRGEGISATAAVLLK
;
A
#
# COMPACT_ATOMS: atom_id res chain seq x y z
N ASP A 1 9.93 9.76 -12.70
CA ASP A 1 10.03 9.60 -14.12
C ASP A 1 8.93 8.67 -14.64
N THR A 2 8.95 8.42 -15.93
CA THR A 2 7.95 7.56 -16.55
C THR A 2 7.99 6.13 -16.00
N ASP A 3 9.17 5.64 -15.64
CA ASP A 3 9.32 4.28 -15.12
C ASP A 3 8.63 4.11 -13.77
N GLU A 4 8.74 5.09 -12.89
CA GLU A 4 8.06 5.06 -11.60
C GLU A 4 6.55 5.09 -11.76
N LYS A 5 6.07 5.86 -12.72
CA LYS A 5 4.66 5.93 -13.03
C LYS A 5 4.13 4.59 -13.55
N TYR A 6 4.88 3.95 -14.44
CA TYR A 6 4.53 2.62 -14.94
C TYR A 6 4.55 1.57 -13.85
N LYS A 7 5.56 1.61 -12.97
CA LYS A 7 5.65 0.68 -11.84
C LYS A 7 4.44 0.80 -10.92
N GLY A 8 4.00 2.02 -10.66
CA GLY A 8 2.82 2.24 -9.85
C GLY A 8 1.56 1.68 -10.49
N ALA A 9 1.39 1.89 -11.80
CA ALA A 9 0.26 1.36 -12.55
C ALA A 9 0.30 -0.18 -12.56
N ASP A 10 1.46 -0.78 -12.79
CA ASP A 10 1.63 -2.23 -12.80
C ASP A 10 1.32 -2.83 -11.42
N SER A 11 1.75 -2.18 -10.35
CA SER A 11 1.48 -2.65 -8.98
C SER A 11 -0.01 -2.64 -8.69
N ARG A 12 -0.72 -1.62 -9.13
CA ARG A 12 -2.16 -1.54 -8.94
C ARG A 12 -2.88 -2.63 -9.74
N MET A 13 -2.47 -2.86 -10.99
CA MET A 13 -3.03 -3.93 -11.82
C MET A 13 -2.80 -5.29 -11.18
N LEU A 14 -1.60 -5.52 -10.66
CA LEU A 14 -1.28 -6.78 -9.99
C LEU A 14 -2.16 -6.98 -8.76
N LEU A 15 -2.36 -5.93 -7.97
CA LEU A 15 -3.21 -6.00 -6.78
C LEU A 15 -4.65 -6.35 -7.17
N ARG A 16 -5.18 -5.74 -8.21
CA ARG A 16 -6.53 -6.03 -8.70
C ARG A 16 -6.66 -7.48 -9.16
N GLU A 17 -5.63 -8.02 -9.81
CA GLU A 17 -5.61 -9.42 -10.22
C GLU A 17 -5.63 -10.37 -9.02
N VAL A 18 -4.87 -10.04 -7.97
CA VAL A 18 -4.87 -10.84 -6.75
C VAL A 18 -6.26 -10.82 -6.10
N VAL A 19 -6.87 -9.66 -6.03
CA VAL A 19 -8.22 -9.51 -5.46
C VAL A 19 -9.23 -10.34 -6.26
N LYS A 20 -9.11 -10.35 -7.58
CA LYS A 20 -9.96 -11.16 -8.44
C LYS A 20 -9.80 -12.65 -8.14
N LYS A 21 -8.57 -13.12 -7.97
CA LYS A 21 -8.30 -14.52 -7.65
C LYS A 21 -8.84 -14.89 -6.27
N VAL A 22 -8.74 -13.98 -5.31
CA VAL A 22 -9.31 -14.16 -3.97
C VAL A 22 -10.83 -14.31 -4.07
N ALA A 23 -11.47 -13.48 -4.88
CA ALA A 23 -12.92 -13.56 -5.10
C ALA A 23 -13.32 -14.89 -5.74
N GLU A 24 -12.52 -15.39 -6.69
CA GLU A 24 -12.78 -16.68 -7.33
C GLU A 24 -12.75 -17.84 -6.32
N LYS A 25 -12.01 -17.67 -5.22
CA LYS A 25 -11.95 -18.66 -4.14
C LYS A 25 -13.07 -18.48 -3.10
N GLY A 26 -13.95 -17.52 -3.31
CA GLY A 26 -15.06 -17.28 -2.41
C GLY A 26 -14.78 -16.32 -1.27
N TYR A 27 -13.66 -15.61 -1.32
CA TYR A 27 -13.29 -14.65 -0.28
C TYR A 27 -13.41 -13.23 -0.79
N SER A 28 -13.51 -12.30 0.13
CA SER A 28 -13.40 -10.87 -0.17
C SER A 28 -12.50 -10.21 0.86
N VAL A 29 -12.05 -9.00 0.56
CA VAL A 29 -11.24 -8.24 1.51
C VAL A 29 -12.15 -7.56 2.51
N GLY A 30 -11.86 -7.72 3.79
CA GLY A 30 -12.58 -7.03 4.86
C GLY A 30 -11.94 -5.69 5.17
N ASN A 31 -10.64 -5.70 5.46
CA ASN A 31 -9.90 -4.48 5.71
C ASN A 31 -8.41 -4.69 5.42
N ALA A 32 -7.68 -3.58 5.39
CA ALA A 32 -6.24 -3.61 5.18
C ALA A 32 -5.57 -2.56 6.07
N ASP A 33 -4.45 -2.93 6.65
CA ASP A 33 -3.62 -2.04 7.46
C ASP A 33 -2.20 -2.08 6.89
N VAL A 34 -1.71 -0.91 6.47
CA VAL A 34 -0.43 -0.80 5.77
C VAL A 34 0.49 0.14 6.54
N THR A 35 1.72 -0.28 6.74
CA THR A 35 2.76 0.57 7.34
C THR A 35 3.88 0.76 6.33
N ILE A 36 4.22 2.02 6.05
CA ILE A 36 5.31 2.37 5.17
C ILE A 36 6.45 2.92 6.03
N VAL A 37 7.64 2.38 5.87
CA VAL A 37 8.84 2.83 6.58
C VAL A 37 9.74 3.51 5.57
N ALA A 38 9.93 4.81 5.72
CA ALA A 38 10.73 5.60 4.79
C ALA A 38 11.27 6.82 5.48
N GLN A 39 12.54 7.13 5.27
CA GLN A 39 13.11 8.40 5.70
C GLN A 39 12.76 9.49 4.70
N ARG A 40 12.78 9.16 3.43
CA ARG A 40 12.44 10.03 2.30
C ARG A 40 11.74 9.23 1.21
N PRO A 41 10.87 9.84 0.42
CA PRO A 41 10.27 11.16 0.62
C PRO A 41 9.29 11.15 1.80
N LYS A 42 8.85 12.33 2.24
CA LYS A 42 7.79 12.41 3.24
C LYS A 42 6.50 11.87 2.63
N MET A 43 5.90 10.90 3.29
CA MET A 43 4.73 10.20 2.78
C MET A 43 3.42 10.84 3.21
N LEU A 44 3.43 11.64 4.28
CA LEU A 44 2.21 12.18 4.86
C LEU A 44 1.30 12.89 3.86
N PRO A 45 1.82 13.75 2.94
CA PRO A 45 0.95 14.42 1.97
C PRO A 45 0.25 13.46 1.00
N TYR A 46 0.72 12.24 0.87
CA TYR A 46 0.23 11.26 -0.10
C TYR A 46 -0.65 10.18 0.51
N ILE A 47 -0.73 10.12 1.85
CA ILE A 47 -1.43 9.04 2.56
C ILE A 47 -2.88 8.93 2.11
N GLU A 48 -3.58 10.05 2.04
CA GLU A 48 -5.00 10.03 1.69
C GLU A 48 -5.24 9.51 0.26
N GLN A 49 -4.41 9.93 -0.69
CA GLN A 49 -4.53 9.43 -2.06
C GLN A 49 -4.19 7.94 -2.13
N MET A 50 -3.18 7.50 -1.38
CA MET A 50 -2.83 6.09 -1.33
C MET A 50 -3.97 5.26 -0.74
N ARG A 51 -4.64 5.75 0.31
CA ARG A 51 -5.79 5.06 0.89
C ARG A 51 -6.90 4.89 -0.14
N LYS A 52 -7.20 5.95 -0.90
CA LYS A 52 -8.23 5.90 -1.94
C LYS A 52 -7.87 4.87 -3.02
N ASN A 53 -6.62 4.88 -3.47
CA ASN A 53 -6.15 3.94 -4.49
C ASN A 53 -6.24 2.50 -4.01
N VAL A 54 -5.80 2.23 -2.79
CA VAL A 54 -5.82 0.88 -2.23
C VAL A 54 -7.25 0.42 -2.00
N ALA A 55 -8.10 1.27 -1.45
CA ALA A 55 -9.50 0.93 -1.23
C ALA A 55 -10.20 0.58 -2.55
N ASP A 56 -9.93 1.36 -3.59
CA ASP A 56 -10.48 1.12 -4.91
C ASP A 56 -10.00 -0.22 -5.48
N ASP A 57 -8.70 -0.48 -5.38
CA ASP A 57 -8.11 -1.71 -5.90
C ASP A 57 -8.57 -2.95 -5.12
N LEU A 58 -8.80 -2.81 -3.81
CA LEU A 58 -9.28 -3.90 -2.97
C LEU A 58 -10.80 -4.05 -3.02
N ASN A 59 -11.50 -3.10 -3.63
CA ASN A 59 -12.96 -3.07 -3.70
C ASN A 59 -13.60 -3.00 -2.31
N VAL A 60 -13.11 -2.10 -1.48
CA VAL A 60 -13.62 -1.83 -0.14
C VAL A 60 -13.81 -0.33 0.06
N GLY A 61 -14.48 0.05 1.13
CA GLY A 61 -14.61 1.47 1.49
C GLY A 61 -13.29 2.02 2.02
N ILE A 62 -13.10 3.33 1.91
CA ILE A 62 -11.85 3.95 2.36
C ILE A 62 -11.63 3.77 3.87
N ASP A 63 -12.72 3.67 4.64
CA ASP A 63 -12.62 3.46 6.10
C ASP A 63 -12.10 2.06 6.45
N ASP A 64 -12.10 1.15 5.49
CA ASP A 64 -11.56 -0.21 5.67
C ASP A 64 -10.08 -0.29 5.37
N VAL A 65 -9.46 0.83 4.99
CA VAL A 65 -8.03 0.89 4.67
C VAL A 65 -7.36 1.90 5.58
N ASN A 66 -6.34 1.46 6.29
CA ASN A 66 -5.48 2.33 7.08
C ASN A 66 -4.07 2.28 6.52
N ILE A 67 -3.48 3.46 6.28
CA ILE A 67 -2.09 3.56 5.84
C ILE A 67 -1.39 4.54 6.77
N LYS A 68 -0.27 4.10 7.32
CA LYS A 68 0.55 4.95 8.17
C LYS A 68 1.98 4.93 7.67
N ALA A 69 2.67 6.03 7.87
CA ALA A 69 4.07 6.17 7.50
C ALA A 69 4.88 6.47 8.74
N THR A 70 6.05 5.90 8.83
CA THR A 70 6.95 6.11 9.96
C THR A 70 8.39 6.14 9.46
N THR A 71 9.31 6.48 10.36
CA THR A 71 10.74 6.40 10.08
C THR A 71 11.39 5.45 11.06
N THR A 72 12.64 5.08 10.79
CA THR A 72 13.44 4.28 11.70
C THR A 72 14.38 5.15 12.54
N GLU A 73 14.10 6.43 12.67
CA GLU A 73 14.96 7.37 13.38
C GLU A 73 16.39 7.37 12.81
N LYS A 74 16.51 7.31 11.47
CA LYS A 74 17.76 7.27 10.70
C LYS A 74 18.56 5.98 10.88
N LEU A 75 17.94 4.93 11.41
CA LEU A 75 18.56 3.61 11.52
C LEU A 75 18.21 2.73 10.31
N GLY A 76 19.17 1.85 9.95
CA GLY A 76 18.95 0.91 8.86
C GLY A 76 18.97 1.57 7.48
N PHE A 77 18.67 0.79 6.45
CA PHE A 77 18.66 1.31 5.08
C PHE A 77 17.55 2.32 4.85
N GLU A 78 16.40 2.15 5.49
CA GLU A 78 15.29 3.11 5.40
C GLU A 78 15.68 4.45 6.01
N GLY A 79 16.35 4.42 7.19
CA GLY A 79 16.77 5.62 7.89
C GLY A 79 17.86 6.38 7.18
N ARG A 80 18.68 5.66 6.39
CA ARG A 80 19.71 6.29 5.57
C ARG A 80 19.16 6.84 4.25
N GLY A 81 17.88 6.63 3.97
CA GLY A 81 17.29 7.04 2.71
C GLY A 81 17.67 6.14 1.54
N GLU A 82 18.16 4.94 1.81
CA GLU A 82 18.60 3.99 0.79
C GLU A 82 17.45 3.14 0.23
N GLY A 83 16.30 3.19 0.86
CA GLY A 83 15.15 2.43 0.41
C GLY A 83 13.91 2.68 1.25
N ILE A 84 12.83 2.06 0.85
CA ILE A 84 11.52 2.14 1.48
C ILE A 84 11.03 0.72 1.70
N SER A 85 10.51 0.45 2.88
CA SER A 85 9.84 -0.84 3.12
C SER A 85 8.37 -0.60 3.43
N ALA A 86 7.56 -1.60 3.14
CA ALA A 86 6.14 -1.56 3.43
C ALA A 86 5.67 -2.93 3.92
N THR A 87 4.80 -2.92 4.90
CA THR A 87 4.19 -4.13 5.45
C THR A 87 2.69 -3.95 5.45
N ALA A 88 1.97 -4.97 5.04
CA ALA A 88 0.51 -4.92 5.01
C ALA A 88 -0.07 -6.13 5.73
N ALA A 89 -1.14 -5.91 6.48
CA ALA A 89 -1.96 -6.95 7.05
C ALA A 89 -3.36 -6.82 6.46
N VAL A 90 -3.89 -7.90 5.93
CA VAL A 90 -5.18 -7.90 5.24
C VAL A 90 -6.06 -8.98 5.86
N LEU A 91 -7.29 -8.61 6.19
CA LEU A 91 -8.29 -9.55 6.68
C LEU A 91 -9.19 -9.97 5.52
N LEU A 92 -9.30 -11.26 5.29
CA LEU A 92 -10.22 -11.83 4.31
C LEU A 92 -11.48 -12.31 5.01
N LYS A 93 -12.58 -12.21 4.32
CA LYS A 93 -13.87 -12.71 4.81
C LYS A 93 -14.68 -13.42 3.73
#